data_8a16e874632ee336d5afb96086af85eb
#
_entry.id   8a16e874632ee336d5afb96086af85eb
#
_cell.length_a   1.000
_cell.length_b   1.000
_cell.length_c   1.000
_cell.angle_alpha   90.00
_cell.angle_beta   90.00
_cell.angle_gamma   90.00
#
_symmetry.space_group_name_H-M   'P 1'
#
loop_
_entity.id
_entity.type
_entity.pdbx_description
1 polymer ?
#
loop_
_entity_poly.entity_id
_entity_poly.type
_entity_poly.pdbx_seq_one_letter_code
_entity_poly.pdbx_strand_id
1 'polypeptide(L)'
;MEERTKTRIKRIMESPYNVEITPLDQDKSSKLLKLLFEVINEDKSLVNLLLTHDDIKDSLDKNAIRAIILVKTVQYEKFYKHIPIMASLKSVHFVLIEKEYIDSSEFNCLNNPSLIGIKKTENPNNELPNLHEQIENLAKLIDSYYTPIDIPYLFNHTSYINTKFKVEKVKGKQYGKNLSRKEKKKMRKSIKKNNI
;
A
#
# COMPACT_ATOMS: atom_id res chain seq x y z
N MET A 1 -15.62 26.96 37.13
CA MET A 1 -15.33 25.57 37.52
C MET A 1 -14.90 24.82 36.28
N GLU A 2 -13.61 24.65 36.06
CA GLU A 2 -13.12 23.89 34.90
C GLU A 2 -13.44 22.39 35.05
N GLU A 3 -14.18 21.86 34.12
CA GLU A 3 -14.44 20.41 34.03
C GLU A 3 -13.14 19.67 33.70
N ARG A 4 -12.53 19.08 34.72
CA ARG A 4 -11.39 18.17 34.52
C ARG A 4 -11.85 16.92 33.77
N THR A 5 -11.75 16.92 32.44
CA THR A 5 -11.97 15.75 31.61
C THR A 5 -10.92 14.68 31.94
N LYS A 6 -11.36 13.55 32.51
CA LYS A 6 -10.45 12.42 32.74
C LYS A 6 -10.01 11.84 31.38
N THR A 7 -8.79 12.14 31.01
CA THR A 7 -8.16 11.49 29.85
C THR A 7 -7.69 10.09 30.25
N ARG A 8 -8.06 9.10 29.46
CA ARG A 8 -7.50 7.74 29.56
C ARG A 8 -6.43 7.56 28.50
N ILE A 9 -5.31 6.98 28.89
CA ILE A 9 -4.27 6.57 27.98
C ILE A 9 -4.66 5.20 27.43
N LYS A 10 -4.81 5.10 26.11
CA LYS A 10 -5.01 3.84 25.40
C LYS A 10 -3.71 3.53 24.65
N ARG A 11 -3.10 2.39 24.95
CA ARG A 11 -2.00 1.87 24.16
C ARG A 11 -2.59 1.07 23.00
N ILE A 12 -2.29 1.47 21.80
CA ILE A 12 -2.70 0.78 20.57
C ILE A 12 -1.44 0.20 19.97
N MET A 13 -1.45 -1.10 19.72
CA MET A 13 -0.35 -1.76 19.01
C MET A 13 -0.32 -1.24 17.58
N GLU A 14 0.82 -0.79 17.12
CA GLU A 14 0.98 -0.41 15.72
C GLU A 14 0.88 -1.66 14.83
N SER A 15 0.24 -1.49 13.69
CA SER A 15 0.14 -2.58 12.72
C SER A 15 1.54 -2.93 12.21
N PRO A 16 1.91 -4.21 12.16
CA PRO A 16 3.18 -4.64 11.58
C PRO A 16 3.27 -4.34 10.07
N TYR A 17 2.13 -4.05 9.44
CA TYR A 17 2.04 -3.69 8.03
C TYR A 17 2.21 -2.19 7.75
N ASN A 18 2.48 -1.39 8.78
CA ASN A 18 2.69 0.04 8.61
C ASN A 18 4.15 0.33 8.22
N VAL A 19 4.53 -0.12 7.04
CA VAL A 19 5.84 0.17 6.45
C VAL A 19 5.77 1.50 5.74
N GLU A 20 6.67 2.41 6.08
CA GLU A 20 6.80 3.71 5.42
C GLU A 20 7.63 3.53 4.15
N ILE A 21 7.03 3.86 3.00
CA ILE A 21 7.69 3.86 1.70
C ILE A 21 7.75 5.30 1.22
N THR A 22 8.94 5.75 0.87
CA THR A 22 9.13 7.09 0.32
C THR A 22 8.75 7.10 -1.16
N PRO A 23 7.86 7.99 -1.60
CA PRO A 23 7.55 8.14 -3.02
C PRO A 23 8.79 8.62 -3.80
N LEU A 24 8.83 8.29 -5.09
CA LEU A 24 9.87 8.78 -5.98
C LEU A 24 9.76 10.30 -6.19
N ASP A 25 10.90 10.94 -6.36
CA ASP A 25 11.00 12.34 -6.75
C ASP A 25 10.40 12.58 -8.14
N GLN A 26 10.03 13.82 -8.44
CA GLN A 26 9.40 14.19 -9.71
C GLN A 26 10.22 13.79 -10.94
N ASP A 27 11.54 14.01 -10.92
CA ASP A 27 12.41 13.69 -12.05
C ASP A 27 12.46 12.17 -12.33
N LYS A 28 12.57 11.38 -11.27
CA LYS A 28 12.56 9.91 -11.38
C LYS A 28 11.20 9.38 -11.82
N SER A 29 10.12 9.94 -11.27
CA SER A 29 8.76 9.60 -11.64
C SER A 29 8.50 9.90 -13.12
N SER A 30 8.93 11.07 -13.60
CA SER A 30 8.75 11.45 -15.01
C SER A 30 9.50 10.53 -15.98
N LYS A 31 10.71 10.09 -15.64
CA LYS A 31 11.47 9.13 -16.44
C LYS A 31 10.78 7.76 -16.49
N LEU A 32 10.31 7.30 -15.33
CA LEU A 32 9.61 6.02 -15.21
C LEU A 32 8.29 6.04 -15.99
N LEU A 33 7.52 7.12 -15.87
CA LEU A 33 6.25 7.27 -16.58
C LEU A 33 6.41 7.36 -18.10
N LYS A 34 7.51 7.96 -18.61
CA LYS A 34 7.82 7.97 -20.05
C LYS A 34 7.99 6.55 -20.57
N LEU A 35 8.81 5.72 -19.90
CA LEU A 35 9.00 4.33 -20.30
C LEU A 35 7.70 3.51 -20.17
N LEU A 36 6.92 3.74 -19.12
CA LEU A 36 5.62 3.10 -18.96
C LEU A 36 4.68 3.47 -20.13
N PHE A 37 4.67 4.73 -20.55
CA PHE A 37 3.88 5.19 -21.69
C PHE A 37 4.30 4.55 -23.00
N GLU A 38 5.62 4.38 -23.23
CA GLU A 38 6.14 3.65 -24.38
C GLU A 38 5.63 2.21 -24.40
N VAL A 39 5.70 1.51 -23.25
CA VAL A 39 5.17 0.14 -23.12
C VAL A 39 3.66 0.09 -23.41
N ILE A 40 2.87 1.04 -22.90
CA ILE A 40 1.42 1.10 -23.15
C ILE A 40 1.10 1.32 -24.62
N ASN A 41 1.86 2.15 -25.31
CA ASN A 41 1.64 2.43 -26.74
C ASN A 41 1.95 1.23 -27.62
N GLU A 42 2.96 0.44 -27.27
CA GLU A 42 3.33 -0.78 -27.99
C GLU A 42 2.37 -1.93 -27.62
N ASP A 43 2.07 -2.12 -26.33
CA ASP A 43 1.14 -3.15 -25.84
C ASP A 43 -0.29 -2.59 -25.75
N LYS A 44 -0.94 -2.34 -26.88
CA LYS A 44 -2.33 -1.84 -26.93
C LYS A 44 -3.34 -2.72 -26.19
N SER A 45 -3.05 -3.99 -26.05
CA SER A 45 -3.92 -4.95 -25.33
C SER A 45 -3.64 -5.02 -23.83
N LEU A 46 -2.58 -4.37 -23.35
CA LEU A 46 -2.14 -4.36 -21.95
C LEU A 46 -1.95 -5.76 -21.35
N VAL A 47 -1.60 -6.76 -22.20
CA VAL A 47 -1.48 -8.16 -21.76
C VAL A 47 -0.34 -8.35 -20.76
N ASN A 48 0.73 -7.56 -20.90
CA ASN A 48 1.91 -7.62 -20.05
C ASN A 48 1.79 -6.78 -18.77
N LEU A 49 0.69 -6.03 -18.62
CA LEU A 49 0.41 -5.22 -17.46
C LEU A 49 -0.75 -5.81 -16.64
N LEU A 50 -0.60 -5.77 -15.32
CA LEU A 50 -1.61 -6.18 -14.35
C LEU A 50 -2.11 -4.95 -13.63
N LEU A 51 -3.40 -4.66 -13.72
CA LEU A 51 -4.00 -3.44 -13.16
C LEU A 51 -4.92 -3.72 -11.97
N THR A 52 -5.28 -4.99 -11.75
CA THR A 52 -6.15 -5.37 -10.65
C THR A 52 -5.34 -5.93 -9.47
N HIS A 53 -5.84 -5.70 -8.28
CA HIS A 53 -5.23 -6.21 -7.04
C HIS A 53 -5.13 -7.75 -7.06
N ASP A 54 -6.19 -8.41 -7.48
CA ASP A 54 -6.27 -9.88 -7.41
C ASP A 54 -5.31 -10.52 -8.42
N ASP A 55 -5.21 -9.98 -9.64
CA ASP A 55 -4.25 -10.45 -10.63
C ASP A 55 -2.79 -10.28 -10.17
N ILE A 56 -2.50 -9.14 -9.52
CA ILE A 56 -1.17 -8.89 -8.96
C ILE A 56 -0.86 -9.87 -7.84
N LYS A 57 -1.80 -10.09 -6.93
CA LYS A 57 -1.63 -11.05 -5.83
C LYS A 57 -1.39 -12.47 -6.36
N ASP A 58 -2.26 -12.94 -7.26
CA ASP A 58 -2.14 -14.28 -7.84
C ASP A 58 -0.84 -14.46 -8.62
N SER A 59 -0.41 -13.42 -9.32
CA SER A 59 0.84 -13.44 -10.07
C SER A 59 2.07 -13.34 -9.16
N LEU A 60 1.98 -12.65 -8.02
CA LEU A 60 3.00 -12.69 -6.97
C LEU A 60 3.15 -14.10 -6.38
N ASP A 61 2.04 -14.77 -6.09
CA ASP A 61 2.05 -16.13 -5.55
C ASP A 61 2.67 -17.13 -6.54
N LYS A 62 2.43 -16.95 -7.82
CA LYS A 62 3.00 -17.74 -8.92
C LYS A 62 4.43 -17.33 -9.32
N ASN A 63 5.00 -16.30 -8.70
CA ASN A 63 6.28 -15.67 -9.08
C ASN A 63 6.33 -15.21 -10.56
N ALA A 64 5.19 -14.81 -11.12
CA ALA A 64 5.04 -14.38 -12.51
C ALA A 64 5.16 -12.85 -12.70
N ILE A 65 5.45 -12.11 -11.65
CA ILE A 65 5.66 -10.65 -11.69
C ILE A 65 7.16 -10.33 -11.72
N ARG A 66 7.53 -9.38 -12.60
CA ARG A 66 8.90 -8.85 -12.72
C ARG A 66 9.11 -7.63 -11.83
N ALA A 67 8.17 -6.70 -11.83
CA ALA A 67 8.23 -5.47 -11.04
C ALA A 67 6.83 -4.90 -10.78
N ILE A 68 6.72 -3.98 -9.81
CA ILE A 68 5.45 -3.34 -9.43
C ILE A 68 5.64 -1.84 -9.31
N ILE A 69 4.70 -1.07 -9.88
CA ILE A 69 4.55 0.36 -9.65
C ILE A 69 3.32 0.57 -8.76
N LEU A 70 3.53 1.21 -7.64
CA LEU A 70 2.50 1.59 -6.68
C LEU A 70 2.15 3.06 -6.89
N VAL A 71 0.87 3.38 -6.87
CA VAL A 71 0.40 4.76 -6.96
C VAL A 71 -0.22 5.16 -5.62
N LYS A 72 0.24 6.24 -5.03
CA LYS A 72 -0.22 6.73 -3.72
C LYS A 72 -1.62 7.32 -3.83
N THR A 73 -2.61 6.46 -3.82
CA THR A 73 -4.03 6.78 -3.83
C THR A 73 -4.65 6.53 -2.45
N VAL A 74 -5.87 7.04 -2.23
CA VAL A 74 -6.64 6.73 -1.03
C VAL A 74 -6.91 5.21 -0.92
N GLN A 75 -7.10 4.53 -2.06
CA GLN A 75 -7.28 3.08 -2.11
C GLN A 75 -6.00 2.35 -1.70
N TYR A 76 -4.83 2.77 -2.22
CA TYR A 76 -3.55 2.22 -1.81
C TYR A 76 -3.36 2.32 -0.30
N GLU A 77 -3.61 3.49 0.28
CA GLU A 77 -3.42 3.70 1.72
C GLU A 77 -4.34 2.87 2.60
N LYS A 78 -5.55 2.58 2.14
CA LYS A 78 -6.53 1.82 2.91
C LYS A 78 -6.41 0.31 2.74
N PHE A 79 -6.14 -0.15 1.52
CA PHE A 79 -6.31 -1.56 1.17
C PHE A 79 -5.04 -2.26 0.68
N TYR A 80 -4.06 -1.52 0.11
CA TYR A 80 -2.96 -2.15 -0.64
C TYR A 80 -1.60 -2.04 0.04
N LYS A 81 -1.51 -1.55 1.27
CA LYS A 81 -0.25 -1.44 2.04
C LYS A 81 0.46 -2.78 2.29
N HIS A 82 -0.22 -3.89 2.11
CA HIS A 82 0.38 -5.21 2.23
C HIS A 82 1.15 -5.65 0.99
N ILE A 83 0.86 -5.08 -0.19
CA ILE A 83 1.49 -5.47 -1.46
C ILE A 83 3.02 -5.26 -1.44
N PRO A 84 3.57 -4.14 -0.97
CA PRO A 84 5.03 -3.97 -0.86
C PRO A 84 5.70 -5.05 -0.02
N ILE A 85 5.05 -5.48 1.06
CA ILE A 85 5.56 -6.53 1.94
C ILE A 85 5.56 -7.87 1.20
N MET A 86 4.46 -8.21 0.51
CA MET A 86 4.37 -9.42 -0.31
C MET A 86 5.42 -9.41 -1.42
N ALA A 87 5.60 -8.28 -2.11
CA ALA A 87 6.60 -8.13 -3.16
C ALA A 87 8.02 -8.34 -2.61
N SER A 88 8.36 -7.73 -1.48
CA SER A 88 9.66 -7.92 -0.82
C SER A 88 9.91 -9.37 -0.41
N LEU A 89 8.90 -10.06 0.13
CA LEU A 89 8.99 -11.48 0.48
C LEU A 89 9.25 -12.39 -0.74
N LYS A 90 8.80 -11.96 -1.92
CA LYS A 90 8.98 -12.67 -3.19
C LYS A 90 10.18 -12.14 -3.99
N SER A 91 10.99 -11.24 -3.41
CA SER A 91 12.10 -10.57 -4.08
C SER A 91 11.70 -9.86 -5.38
N VAL A 92 10.50 -9.30 -5.39
CA VAL A 92 9.99 -8.48 -6.49
C VAL A 92 10.20 -7.01 -6.13
N HIS A 93 10.88 -6.28 -7.01
CA HIS A 93 11.14 -4.85 -6.80
C HIS A 93 9.91 -4.02 -7.10
N PHE A 94 9.76 -2.93 -6.38
CA PHE A 94 8.65 -2.01 -6.54
C PHE A 94 9.08 -0.57 -6.26
N VAL A 95 8.29 0.36 -6.77
CA VAL A 95 8.43 1.80 -6.53
C VAL A 95 7.09 2.41 -6.20
N LEU A 96 7.09 3.48 -5.42
CA LEU A 96 5.89 4.26 -5.10
C LEU A 96 5.98 5.61 -5.81
N ILE A 97 4.92 6.00 -6.53
CA ILE A 97 4.79 7.30 -7.17
C ILE A 97 3.59 8.07 -6.59
N GLU A 98 3.66 9.39 -6.59
CA GLU A 98 2.51 10.23 -6.21
C GLU A 98 1.44 10.19 -7.29
N LYS A 99 0.18 10.23 -6.88
CA LYS A 99 -0.98 10.18 -7.79
C LYS A 99 -0.95 11.31 -8.83
N GLU A 100 -0.52 12.49 -8.42
CA GLU A 100 -0.49 13.70 -9.25
C GLU A 100 0.31 13.53 -10.55
N TYR A 101 1.29 12.63 -10.56
CA TYR A 101 2.12 12.39 -11.74
C TYR A 101 1.44 11.48 -12.79
N ILE A 102 0.49 10.67 -12.38
CA ILE A 102 -0.21 9.73 -13.28
C ILE A 102 -1.58 10.26 -13.73
N ASP A 103 -2.09 11.32 -13.10
CA ASP A 103 -3.39 11.95 -13.45
C ASP A 103 -3.32 12.76 -14.78
N SER A 104 -2.38 12.45 -15.68
CA SER A 104 -2.30 13.03 -17.01
C SER A 104 -3.23 12.31 -17.98
N SER A 105 -3.64 13.03 -19.05
CA SER A 105 -4.48 12.45 -20.10
C SER A 105 -3.89 11.22 -20.80
N GLU A 106 -2.57 11.09 -20.74
CA GLU A 106 -1.81 9.99 -21.35
C GLU A 106 -2.10 8.62 -20.72
N PHE A 107 -2.46 8.61 -19.41
CA PHE A 107 -2.72 7.39 -18.65
C PHE A 107 -4.21 7.09 -18.44
N ASN A 108 -5.11 7.78 -19.16
CA ASN A 108 -6.56 7.56 -19.06
C ASN A 108 -6.96 6.10 -19.38
N CYS A 109 -6.21 5.43 -20.25
CA CYS A 109 -6.44 4.00 -20.58
C CYS A 109 -6.29 3.06 -19.37
N LEU A 110 -5.54 3.47 -18.35
CA LEU A 110 -5.32 2.68 -17.14
C LEU A 110 -6.41 2.86 -16.07
N ASN A 111 -7.42 3.72 -16.29
CA ASN A 111 -8.52 3.98 -15.35
C ASN A 111 -8.07 4.33 -13.93
N ASN A 112 -7.06 5.19 -13.78
CA ASN A 112 -6.50 5.63 -12.49
C ASN A 112 -6.10 4.45 -11.59
N PRO A 113 -5.16 3.61 -12.00
CA PRO A 113 -4.76 2.44 -11.24
C PRO A 113 -4.07 2.85 -9.95
N SER A 114 -4.34 2.11 -8.88
CA SER A 114 -3.54 2.21 -7.64
C SER A 114 -2.32 1.30 -7.65
N LEU A 115 -2.30 0.33 -8.56
CA LEU A 115 -1.26 -0.70 -8.70
C LEU A 115 -1.07 -1.00 -10.18
N ILE A 116 0.17 -1.14 -10.60
CA ILE A 116 0.54 -1.59 -11.95
C ILE A 116 1.61 -2.66 -11.79
N GLY A 117 1.25 -3.90 -12.09
CA GLY A 117 2.19 -5.03 -12.11
C GLY A 117 2.73 -5.26 -13.52
N ILE A 118 4.01 -5.55 -13.63
CA ILE A 118 4.70 -5.91 -14.88
C ILE A 118 4.96 -7.41 -14.84
N LYS A 119 4.39 -8.15 -15.80
CA LYS A 119 4.60 -9.59 -15.89
C LYS A 119 6.05 -9.95 -16.30
N LYS A 120 6.50 -11.12 -15.89
CA LYS A 120 7.69 -11.74 -16.46
C LYS A 120 7.36 -12.24 -17.86
N THR A 121 8.19 -11.92 -18.82
CA THR A 121 8.06 -12.44 -20.17
C THR A 121 8.61 -13.87 -20.21
N GLU A 122 7.73 -14.87 -20.43
CA GLU A 122 8.11 -16.28 -20.44
C GLU A 122 8.73 -16.71 -21.77
N ASN A 123 8.37 -16.07 -22.88
CA ASN A 123 8.83 -16.44 -24.21
C ASN A 123 9.17 -15.21 -25.06
N PRO A 124 10.44 -14.82 -25.17
CA PRO A 124 10.86 -13.69 -26.00
C PRO A 124 10.58 -13.88 -27.48
N ASN A 125 10.31 -15.11 -27.92
CA ASN A 125 10.11 -15.43 -29.37
C ASN A 125 8.67 -15.12 -29.87
N ASN A 126 7.70 -14.91 -28.97
CA ASN A 126 6.31 -14.67 -29.36
C ASN A 126 5.88 -13.20 -29.23
N GLU A 127 6.72 -12.34 -28.67
CA GLU A 127 6.45 -10.92 -28.51
C GLU A 127 7.19 -10.10 -29.55
N LEU A 128 6.69 -8.90 -29.81
CA LEU A 128 7.40 -7.91 -30.61
C LEU A 128 8.74 -7.62 -29.90
N PRO A 129 9.90 -7.78 -30.58
CA PRO A 129 11.21 -7.63 -29.93
C PRO A 129 11.39 -6.26 -29.25
N ASN A 130 10.79 -5.22 -29.81
CA ASN A 130 10.81 -3.88 -29.22
C ASN A 130 10.06 -3.80 -27.88
N LEU A 131 8.89 -4.46 -27.77
CA LEU A 131 8.09 -4.45 -26.55
C LEU A 131 8.83 -5.16 -25.39
N HIS A 132 9.46 -6.29 -25.68
CA HIS A 132 10.25 -7.00 -24.68
C HIS A 132 11.41 -6.13 -24.15
N GLU A 133 12.13 -5.46 -25.03
CA GLU A 133 13.22 -4.56 -24.64
C GLU A 133 12.70 -3.39 -23.78
N GLN A 134 11.57 -2.79 -24.14
CA GLN A 134 10.96 -1.70 -23.37
C GLN A 134 10.53 -2.16 -21.98
N ILE A 135 9.89 -3.33 -21.86
CA ILE A 135 9.50 -3.93 -20.57
C ILE A 135 10.73 -4.17 -19.68
N GLU A 136 11.80 -4.73 -20.26
CA GLU A 136 13.03 -4.95 -19.50
C GLU A 136 13.74 -3.64 -19.11
N ASN A 137 13.71 -2.63 -19.94
CA ASN A 137 14.25 -1.31 -19.63
C ASN A 137 13.46 -0.64 -18.50
N LEU A 138 12.12 -0.73 -18.52
CA LEU A 138 11.26 -0.27 -17.45
C LEU A 138 11.55 -1.03 -16.16
N ALA A 139 11.67 -2.35 -16.19
CA ALA A 139 12.00 -3.17 -15.04
C ALA A 139 13.37 -2.84 -14.44
N LYS A 140 14.40 -2.67 -15.27
CA LYS A 140 15.75 -2.24 -14.84
C LYS A 140 15.74 -0.87 -14.19
N LEU A 141 14.91 0.04 -14.69
CA LEU A 141 14.76 1.37 -14.09
C LEU A 141 14.12 1.26 -12.70
N ILE A 142 13.09 0.41 -12.54
CA ILE A 142 12.48 0.13 -11.24
C ILE A 142 13.51 -0.50 -10.30
N ASP A 143 14.31 -1.44 -10.77
CA ASP A 143 15.39 -2.06 -9.98
C ASP A 143 16.37 -1.00 -9.46
N SER A 144 16.72 0.00 -10.27
CA SER A 144 17.63 1.08 -9.89
C SER A 144 17.05 2.06 -8.87
N TYR A 145 15.74 2.19 -8.82
CA TYR A 145 15.03 3.09 -7.91
C TYR A 145 14.48 2.39 -6.67
N TYR A 146 14.51 1.06 -6.65
CA TYR A 146 14.03 0.27 -5.54
C TYR A 146 14.83 0.56 -4.26
N THR A 147 14.11 0.80 -3.19
CA THR A 147 14.69 0.90 -1.84
C THR A 147 14.16 -0.27 -1.02
N PRO A 148 15.05 -1.14 -0.51
CA PRO A 148 14.64 -2.25 0.34
C PRO A 148 13.85 -1.75 1.55
N ILE A 149 12.74 -2.40 1.85
CA ILE A 149 11.97 -2.13 3.06
C ILE A 149 12.41 -3.07 4.18
N ASP A 150 12.54 -2.52 5.38
CA ASP A 150 12.71 -3.34 6.57
C ASP A 150 11.36 -3.95 6.95
N ILE A 151 11.23 -5.26 6.78
CA ILE A 151 10.03 -5.99 7.21
C ILE A 151 10.24 -6.39 8.65
N PRO A 152 9.62 -5.69 9.61
CA PRO A 152 9.70 -6.08 11.00
C PRO A 152 9.18 -7.52 11.11
N TYR A 153 9.86 -8.36 11.85
CA TYR A 153 9.47 -9.75 12.14
C TYR A 153 9.88 -10.84 11.14
N LEU A 154 10.44 -10.49 9.99
CA LEU A 154 10.84 -11.51 9.01
C LEU A 154 11.97 -12.39 9.56
N PHE A 155 12.91 -11.80 10.30
CA PHE A 155 14.12 -12.49 10.80
C PHE A 155 14.15 -12.62 12.33
N ASN A 156 13.21 -12.03 13.05
CA ASN A 156 13.19 -12.03 14.51
C ASN A 156 12.10 -12.95 15.03
N HIS A 157 12.44 -13.74 16.04
CA HIS A 157 11.46 -14.56 16.73
C HIS A 157 10.38 -13.67 17.37
N THR A 158 9.11 -14.04 17.20
CA THR A 158 7.93 -13.25 17.62
C THR A 158 7.94 -12.84 19.09
N SER A 159 8.60 -13.58 19.97
CA SER A 159 8.69 -13.27 21.41
C SER A 159 9.60 -12.09 21.76
N TYR A 160 10.43 -11.61 20.84
CA TYR A 160 11.41 -10.53 21.10
C TYR A 160 11.09 -9.23 20.38
N ILE A 161 9.91 -9.13 19.85
CA ILE A 161 9.52 -7.98 19.07
C ILE A 161 9.23 -6.82 20.01
N ASN A 162 10.00 -5.75 19.90
CA ASN A 162 9.67 -4.45 20.45
C ASN A 162 8.42 -3.91 19.76
N THR A 163 7.26 -4.37 20.20
CA THR A 163 6.00 -3.85 19.71
C THR A 163 5.94 -2.35 20.00
N LYS A 164 5.96 -1.54 18.94
CA LYS A 164 5.72 -0.11 19.07
C LYS A 164 4.27 0.11 19.44
N PHE A 165 4.04 0.82 20.51
CA PHE A 165 2.70 1.19 20.95
C PHE A 165 2.49 2.67 20.70
N LYS A 166 1.48 3.00 19.93
CA LYS A 166 0.98 4.37 19.83
C LYS A 166 0.15 4.68 21.07
N VAL A 167 0.48 5.77 21.75
CA VAL A 167 -0.24 6.22 22.94
C VAL A 167 -1.26 7.27 22.52
N GLU A 168 -2.54 6.93 22.54
CA GLU A 168 -3.62 7.87 22.28
C GLU A 168 -4.29 8.30 23.58
N LYS A 169 -4.41 9.63 23.77
CA LYS A 169 -5.22 10.21 24.84
C LYS A 169 -6.68 10.21 24.42
N VAL A 170 -7.46 9.29 24.93
CA VAL A 170 -8.90 9.21 24.65
C VAL A 170 -9.65 9.98 25.74
N LYS A 171 -10.46 10.96 25.34
CA LYS A 171 -11.38 11.64 26.26
C LYS A 171 -12.39 10.63 26.78
N GLY A 172 -12.32 10.31 28.08
CA GLY A 172 -13.29 9.42 28.70
C GLY A 172 -14.68 10.08 28.74
N LYS A 173 -15.73 9.34 28.36
CA LYS A 173 -17.12 9.81 28.57
C LYS A 173 -17.34 10.01 30.07
N GLN A 174 -17.65 11.23 30.49
CA GLN A 174 -18.02 11.49 31.87
C GLN A 174 -19.46 10.99 32.10
N TYR A 175 -19.61 10.00 32.92
CA TYR A 175 -20.92 9.66 33.46
C TYR A 175 -21.10 10.49 34.76
N GLY A 176 -22.28 11.08 34.93
CA GLY A 176 -22.57 11.92 36.10
C GLY A 176 -22.05 11.32 37.40
N LYS A 177 -21.44 12.16 38.25
CA LYS A 177 -20.75 11.72 39.47
C LYS A 177 -21.67 10.94 40.43
N ASN A 178 -22.97 11.21 40.38
CA ASN A 178 -23.97 10.70 41.31
C ASN A 178 -24.74 9.46 40.84
N LEU A 179 -24.37 8.88 39.66
CA LEU A 179 -25.05 7.70 39.16
C LEU A 179 -24.52 6.42 39.82
N SER A 180 -25.46 5.58 40.27
CA SER A 180 -25.17 4.26 40.80
C SER A 180 -24.48 3.36 39.75
N ARG A 181 -23.83 2.28 40.20
CA ARG A 181 -23.19 1.31 39.33
C ARG A 181 -24.19 0.68 38.32
N LYS A 182 -25.44 0.47 38.72
CA LYS A 182 -26.52 -0.08 37.87
C LYS A 182 -26.93 0.92 36.79
N GLU A 183 -27.07 2.17 37.09
CA GLU A 183 -27.41 3.24 36.13
C GLU A 183 -26.31 3.48 35.14
N LYS A 184 -25.04 3.50 35.55
CA LYS A 184 -23.87 3.57 34.68
C LYS A 184 -23.84 2.41 33.70
N LYS A 185 -24.26 1.20 34.13
CA LYS A 185 -24.33 0.01 33.24
C LYS A 185 -25.48 0.11 32.24
N LYS A 186 -26.65 0.65 32.65
CA LYS A 186 -27.78 0.93 31.76
C LYS A 186 -27.43 1.95 30.67
N MET A 187 -26.81 3.08 31.05
CA MET A 187 -26.38 4.10 30.11
C MET A 187 -25.33 3.59 29.10
N ARG A 188 -24.40 2.74 29.53
CA ARG A 188 -23.46 2.10 28.58
C ARG A 188 -24.13 1.23 27.56
N LYS A 189 -25.20 0.51 27.94
CA LYS A 189 -25.96 -0.34 27.04
C LYS A 189 -26.81 0.47 26.04
N SER A 190 -27.42 1.58 26.48
CA SER A 190 -28.21 2.45 25.60
C SER A 190 -27.33 3.15 24.53
N ILE A 191 -26.14 3.62 24.93
CA ILE A 191 -25.20 4.27 23.99
C ILE A 191 -24.66 3.28 22.95
N LYS A 192 -24.50 1.99 23.30
CA LYS A 192 -24.12 0.96 22.32
C LYS A 192 -25.20 0.66 21.31
N LYS A 193 -26.50 0.77 21.70
CA LYS A 193 -27.64 0.54 20.78
C LYS A 193 -27.85 1.68 19.77
N ASN A 194 -27.46 2.91 20.11
CA ASN A 194 -27.67 4.07 19.25
C ASN A 194 -26.48 4.35 18.30
N ASN A 195 -25.43 3.52 18.31
CA ASN A 195 -24.27 3.64 17.44
C ASN A 195 -24.14 2.46 16.46
N ILE A 196 -25.23 1.71 16.24
CA ILE A 196 -25.46 0.73 15.16
C ILE A 196 -26.53 1.30 14.23
#